data_11635e4eba8297042b936ef7f62afa05
#
_entry.id   11635e4eba8297042b936ef7f62afa05
#
_cell.length_a   1.000
_cell.length_b   1.000
_cell.length_c   1.000
_cell.angle_alpha   90.00
_cell.angle_beta   90.00
_cell.angle_gamma   90.00
#
_symmetry.space_group_name_H-M   'P 1'
#
loop_
_entity.id
_entity.type
_entity.pdbx_description
1 polymer ?
#
loop_
_entity_poly.entity_id
_entity_poly.type
_entity_poly.pdbx_seq_one_letter_code
_entity_poly.pdbx_strand_id
1 'polypeptide(L)'
;MPRKNIDITVPNLSGKRAVITGASDGIGLGIASRLAAAGAEVIMPVRNPEKGASAIARIRETTPDARVSLRTLELSSLDSVRALGEALLDEGEPIHILINNAAVMTPPNRQVTADGFELQFGTNHLGHFALVGAILPLLRAGRARVTSQVSIAARRGSINWSDLNGERSYDGMRAYSQSKIAFGLFGLELDRRSSEGGWGITSNLSHPGVAPTSLLAARPELGREQQTGARRIIQALSDRGILVGTPRTAGLPALLAATSPDARGSRLYGPSGPGNVGGAPAEQKLYAPLRSTEDAERLWEASERLTGVVVGASKAQGHSSPGGPRGSGRDVPLADLIRAIARSALV
;
A
#
# COMPACT_ATOMS: atom_id res chain seq x y z
N MET A 1 -2.48 -25.04 27.37
CA MET A 1 -3.72 -25.03 26.60
C MET A 1 -3.39 -25.12 25.12
N PRO A 2 -4.06 -25.97 24.30
CA PRO A 2 -3.81 -26.01 22.87
C PRO A 2 -4.10 -24.64 22.27
N ARG A 3 -3.22 -24.17 21.37
CA ARG A 3 -3.43 -22.92 20.63
C ARG A 3 -4.77 -22.99 19.90
N LYS A 4 -5.70 -22.07 20.15
CA LYS A 4 -6.86 -21.90 19.26
C LYS A 4 -6.29 -21.66 17.85
N ASN A 5 -6.64 -22.52 16.91
CA ASN A 5 -6.24 -22.35 15.52
C ASN A 5 -7.02 -21.13 14.96
N ILE A 6 -6.38 -19.94 15.02
CA ILE A 6 -6.96 -18.71 14.49
C ILE A 6 -6.83 -18.77 12.97
N ASP A 7 -7.94 -18.84 12.28
CA ASP A 7 -8.03 -18.84 10.83
C ASP A 7 -9.32 -18.19 10.35
N ILE A 8 -9.43 -17.95 9.05
CA ILE A 8 -10.64 -17.49 8.35
C ILE A 8 -10.89 -18.37 7.13
N THR A 9 -12.12 -18.44 6.71
CA THR A 9 -12.49 -19.02 5.42
C THR A 9 -12.40 -17.95 4.35
N VAL A 10 -11.56 -18.17 3.34
CA VAL A 10 -11.56 -17.36 2.12
C VAL A 10 -12.60 -17.96 1.18
N PRO A 11 -13.56 -17.19 0.66
CA PRO A 11 -14.57 -17.71 -0.26
C PRO A 11 -13.94 -18.18 -1.58
N ASN A 12 -14.69 -18.89 -2.40
CA ASN A 12 -14.24 -19.25 -3.75
C ASN A 12 -13.99 -17.96 -4.57
N LEU A 13 -12.78 -17.84 -5.12
CA LEU A 13 -12.33 -16.71 -5.92
C LEU A 13 -12.06 -17.09 -7.38
N SER A 14 -12.60 -18.22 -7.86
CA SER A 14 -12.50 -18.60 -9.27
C SER A 14 -13.04 -17.49 -10.18
N GLY A 15 -12.27 -17.15 -11.22
CA GLY A 15 -12.59 -16.02 -12.11
C GLY A 15 -12.27 -14.64 -11.53
N LYS A 16 -11.66 -14.55 -10.35
CA LYS A 16 -11.21 -13.28 -9.76
C LYS A 16 -9.71 -13.10 -9.97
N ARG A 17 -9.31 -11.88 -10.32
CA ARG A 17 -7.91 -11.47 -10.49
C ARG A 17 -7.51 -10.60 -9.31
N ALA A 18 -6.41 -10.95 -8.65
CA ALA A 18 -5.87 -10.29 -7.49
C ALA A 18 -4.44 -9.79 -7.75
N VAL A 19 -4.16 -8.54 -7.35
CA VAL A 19 -2.81 -7.95 -7.39
C VAL A 19 -2.36 -7.72 -5.95
N ILE A 20 -1.14 -8.18 -5.59
CA ILE A 20 -0.62 -8.07 -4.22
C ILE A 20 0.81 -7.55 -4.27
N THR A 21 1.04 -6.33 -3.80
CA THR A 21 2.39 -5.79 -3.69
C THR A 21 3.15 -6.43 -2.52
N GLY A 22 4.47 -6.65 -2.70
CA GLY A 22 5.31 -7.24 -1.66
C GLY A 22 4.99 -8.69 -1.32
N ALA A 23 4.52 -9.47 -2.31
CA ALA A 23 4.10 -10.86 -2.12
C ALA A 23 5.23 -11.90 -2.24
N SER A 24 6.48 -11.48 -2.46
CA SER A 24 7.62 -12.42 -2.56
C SER A 24 8.09 -12.98 -1.22
N ASP A 25 7.61 -12.46 -0.08
CA ASP A 25 8.01 -12.91 1.25
C ASP A 25 6.96 -12.55 2.32
N GLY A 26 7.12 -13.14 3.52
CA GLY A 26 6.41 -12.77 4.74
C GLY A 26 4.89 -12.79 4.63
N ILE A 27 4.25 -11.69 5.07
CA ILE A 27 2.79 -11.58 5.11
C ILE A 27 2.19 -11.63 3.71
N GLY A 28 2.79 -10.92 2.76
CA GLY A 28 2.30 -10.85 1.38
C GLY A 28 2.30 -12.22 0.69
N LEU A 29 3.33 -13.03 0.90
CA LEU A 29 3.38 -14.40 0.39
C LEU A 29 2.27 -15.27 0.99
N GLY A 30 2.04 -15.16 2.30
CA GLY A 30 0.95 -15.88 2.97
C GLY A 30 -0.43 -15.49 2.43
N ILE A 31 -0.64 -14.20 2.14
CA ILE A 31 -1.88 -13.69 1.53
C ILE A 31 -2.02 -14.25 0.11
N ALA A 32 -0.97 -14.15 -0.72
CA ALA A 32 -0.96 -14.64 -2.10
C ALA A 32 -1.28 -16.15 -2.17
N SER A 33 -0.66 -16.96 -1.29
CA SER A 33 -0.92 -18.40 -1.19
C SER A 33 -2.39 -18.70 -0.90
N ARG A 34 -3.01 -17.94 0.01
CA ARG A 34 -4.42 -18.13 0.41
C ARG A 34 -5.39 -17.73 -0.70
N LEU A 35 -5.11 -16.65 -1.43
CA LEU A 35 -5.94 -16.23 -2.57
C LEU A 35 -5.80 -17.20 -3.73
N ALA A 36 -4.59 -17.69 -4.01
CA ALA A 36 -4.35 -18.70 -5.05
C ALA A 36 -5.05 -20.03 -4.71
N ALA A 37 -4.96 -20.49 -3.46
CA ALA A 37 -5.66 -21.70 -2.99
C ALA A 37 -7.18 -21.57 -3.06
N ALA A 38 -7.72 -20.35 -3.00
CA ALA A 38 -9.15 -20.07 -3.20
C ALA A 38 -9.54 -19.94 -4.69
N GLY A 39 -8.62 -20.16 -5.63
CA GLY A 39 -8.87 -20.17 -7.07
C GLY A 39 -8.67 -18.82 -7.79
N ALA A 40 -8.17 -17.78 -7.09
CA ALA A 40 -7.87 -16.52 -7.74
C ALA A 40 -6.69 -16.65 -8.72
N GLU A 41 -6.71 -15.85 -9.78
CA GLU A 41 -5.51 -15.50 -10.52
C GLU A 41 -4.74 -14.44 -9.73
N VAL A 42 -3.49 -14.72 -9.34
CA VAL A 42 -2.70 -13.85 -8.48
C VAL A 42 -1.53 -13.27 -9.26
N ILE A 43 -1.50 -11.94 -9.35
CA ILE A 43 -0.35 -11.19 -9.86
C ILE A 43 0.46 -10.71 -8.67
N MET A 44 1.74 -11.02 -8.69
CA MET A 44 2.72 -10.63 -7.66
C MET A 44 3.73 -9.65 -8.27
N PRO A 45 3.48 -8.32 -8.19
CA PRO A 45 4.48 -7.34 -8.55
C PRO A 45 5.65 -7.40 -7.56
N VAL A 46 6.86 -7.60 -8.07
CA VAL A 46 8.07 -7.80 -7.27
C VAL A 46 9.25 -6.98 -7.78
N ARG A 47 10.10 -6.53 -6.86
CA ARG A 47 11.35 -5.86 -7.17
C ARG A 47 12.44 -6.85 -7.62
N ASN A 48 12.49 -8.03 -7.01
CA ASN A 48 13.45 -9.07 -7.28
C ASN A 48 12.76 -10.29 -7.91
N PRO A 49 12.96 -10.55 -9.22
CA PRO A 49 12.33 -11.67 -9.94
C PRO A 49 12.69 -13.04 -9.37
N GLU A 50 13.93 -13.24 -8.90
CA GLU A 50 14.40 -14.54 -8.36
C GLU A 50 13.67 -14.88 -7.06
N LYS A 51 13.53 -13.88 -6.16
CA LYS A 51 12.70 -14.04 -4.95
C LYS A 51 11.24 -14.29 -5.30
N GLY A 52 10.75 -13.64 -6.34
CA GLY A 52 9.40 -13.86 -6.86
C GLY A 52 9.20 -15.28 -7.35
N ALA A 53 10.13 -15.80 -8.17
CA ALA A 53 10.09 -17.17 -8.68
C ALA A 53 10.13 -18.21 -7.54
N SER A 54 10.98 -18.01 -6.54
CA SER A 54 11.03 -18.85 -5.35
C SER A 54 9.72 -18.82 -4.57
N ALA A 55 9.07 -17.66 -4.49
CA ALA A 55 7.75 -17.51 -3.84
C ALA A 55 6.67 -18.27 -4.61
N ILE A 56 6.65 -18.21 -5.94
CA ILE A 56 5.71 -19.00 -6.76
C ILE A 56 5.93 -20.51 -6.56
N ALA A 57 7.19 -20.97 -6.55
CA ALA A 57 7.50 -22.38 -6.30
C ALA A 57 6.88 -22.84 -4.94
N ARG A 58 7.07 -22.05 -3.88
CA ARG A 58 6.48 -22.34 -2.56
C ARG A 58 4.94 -22.35 -2.57
N ILE A 59 4.29 -21.49 -3.33
CA ILE A 59 2.82 -21.51 -3.48
C ILE A 59 2.39 -22.82 -4.15
N ARG A 60 3.10 -23.24 -5.21
CA ARG A 60 2.78 -24.44 -5.96
C ARG A 60 3.08 -25.76 -5.23
N GLU A 61 3.95 -25.73 -4.22
CA GLU A 61 4.14 -26.88 -3.32
C GLU A 61 2.82 -27.29 -2.62
N THR A 62 1.98 -26.30 -2.28
CA THR A 62 0.69 -26.52 -1.59
C THR A 62 -0.51 -26.42 -2.51
N THR A 63 -0.38 -25.76 -3.64
CA THR A 63 -1.44 -25.53 -4.63
C THR A 63 -0.82 -25.68 -6.03
N PRO A 64 -0.65 -26.92 -6.54
CA PRO A 64 0.08 -27.17 -7.80
C PRO A 64 -0.48 -26.41 -9.00
N ASP A 65 -1.80 -26.28 -9.10
CA ASP A 65 -2.50 -25.61 -10.20
C ASP A 65 -2.71 -24.10 -9.97
N ALA A 66 -2.00 -23.51 -9.00
CA ALA A 66 -2.10 -22.09 -8.69
C ALA A 66 -1.77 -21.22 -9.91
N ARG A 67 -2.73 -20.36 -10.29
CA ARG A 67 -2.54 -19.35 -11.35
C ARG A 67 -1.85 -18.14 -10.74
N VAL A 68 -0.52 -18.17 -10.70
CA VAL A 68 0.31 -17.10 -10.12
C VAL A 68 1.32 -16.66 -11.14
N SER A 69 1.46 -15.34 -11.31
CA SER A 69 2.42 -14.72 -12.23
C SER A 69 3.14 -13.53 -11.59
N LEU A 70 4.32 -13.20 -12.12
CA LEU A 70 5.11 -12.07 -11.68
C LEU A 70 4.94 -10.89 -12.65
N ARG A 71 5.10 -9.69 -12.10
CA ARG A 71 5.38 -8.45 -12.83
C ARG A 71 6.49 -7.71 -12.10
N THR A 72 7.26 -6.90 -12.81
CA THR A 72 8.28 -6.05 -12.19
C THR A 72 7.64 -4.83 -11.57
N LEU A 73 8.03 -4.51 -10.34
CA LEU A 73 7.62 -3.29 -9.64
C LEU A 73 8.65 -2.87 -8.61
N GLU A 74 9.14 -1.64 -8.73
CA GLU A 74 9.84 -0.93 -7.66
C GLU A 74 8.99 0.29 -7.24
N LEU A 75 8.36 0.20 -6.07
CA LEU A 75 7.48 1.26 -5.55
C LEU A 75 8.21 2.55 -5.21
N SER A 76 9.53 2.51 -5.05
CA SER A 76 10.37 3.70 -4.86
C SER A 76 10.78 4.37 -6.18
N SER A 77 10.12 4.03 -7.30
CA SER A 77 10.31 4.64 -8.62
C SER A 77 8.95 4.80 -9.30
N LEU A 78 8.54 6.04 -9.52
CA LEU A 78 7.28 6.34 -10.22
C LEU A 78 7.31 5.86 -11.66
N ASP A 79 8.47 5.82 -12.30
CA ASP A 79 8.62 5.25 -13.66
C ASP A 79 8.35 3.74 -13.66
N SER A 80 8.83 3.01 -12.65
CA SER A 80 8.52 1.58 -12.51
C SER A 80 7.03 1.33 -12.24
N VAL A 81 6.40 2.20 -11.45
CA VAL A 81 4.96 2.12 -11.18
C VAL A 81 4.16 2.38 -12.46
N ARG A 82 4.56 3.39 -13.25
CA ARG A 82 3.94 3.70 -14.53
C ARG A 82 4.06 2.53 -15.51
N ALA A 83 5.25 1.98 -15.67
CA ALA A 83 5.51 0.84 -16.56
C ALA A 83 4.66 -0.39 -16.20
N LEU A 84 4.49 -0.69 -14.91
CA LEU A 84 3.58 -1.75 -14.48
C LEU A 84 2.12 -1.39 -14.81
N GLY A 85 1.71 -0.14 -14.59
CA GLY A 85 0.37 0.32 -14.91
C GLY A 85 0.05 0.15 -16.40
N GLU A 86 0.95 0.59 -17.27
CA GLU A 86 0.84 0.43 -18.73
C GLU A 86 0.73 -1.06 -19.11
N ALA A 87 1.60 -1.91 -18.60
CA ALA A 87 1.57 -3.35 -18.90
C ALA A 87 0.25 -4.02 -18.48
N LEU A 88 -0.30 -3.65 -17.30
CA LEU A 88 -1.59 -4.19 -16.85
C LEU A 88 -2.76 -3.63 -17.67
N LEU A 89 -2.70 -2.37 -18.09
CA LEU A 89 -3.71 -1.77 -18.96
C LEU A 89 -3.70 -2.41 -20.37
N ASP A 90 -2.53 -2.74 -20.89
CA ASP A 90 -2.39 -3.44 -22.18
C ASP A 90 -2.96 -4.87 -22.10
N GLU A 91 -2.84 -5.54 -20.95
CA GLU A 91 -3.53 -6.81 -20.72
C GLU A 91 -5.06 -6.67 -20.74
N GLY A 92 -5.59 -5.51 -20.34
CA GLY A 92 -7.02 -5.17 -20.39
C GLY A 92 -7.91 -5.93 -19.40
N GLU A 93 -7.35 -6.78 -18.54
CA GLU A 93 -8.11 -7.69 -17.68
C GLU A 93 -8.56 -6.99 -16.37
N PRO A 94 -9.85 -7.11 -15.99
CA PRO A 94 -10.35 -6.51 -14.75
C PRO A 94 -9.62 -7.00 -13.51
N ILE A 95 -9.32 -6.08 -12.58
CA ILE A 95 -8.72 -6.40 -11.27
C ILE A 95 -9.83 -6.34 -10.22
N HIS A 96 -10.05 -7.45 -9.52
CA HIS A 96 -11.11 -7.60 -8.52
C HIS A 96 -10.63 -7.37 -7.09
N ILE A 97 -9.34 -7.64 -6.83
CA ILE A 97 -8.72 -7.49 -5.51
C ILE A 97 -7.37 -6.81 -5.72
N LEU A 98 -7.13 -5.72 -4.98
CA LEU A 98 -5.82 -5.11 -4.86
C LEU A 98 -5.44 -5.07 -3.38
N ILE A 99 -4.32 -5.70 -3.02
CA ILE A 99 -3.77 -5.62 -1.66
C ILE A 99 -2.45 -4.86 -1.72
N ASN A 100 -2.49 -3.61 -1.31
CA ASN A 100 -1.35 -2.74 -1.14
C ASN A 100 -0.64 -3.11 0.17
N ASN A 101 0.32 -4.06 0.11
CA ASN A 101 0.97 -4.64 1.28
C ASN A 101 2.45 -4.28 1.41
N ALA A 102 3.15 -4.04 0.30
CA ALA A 102 4.57 -3.72 0.34
C ALA A 102 4.88 -2.50 1.23
N ALA A 103 5.99 -2.58 1.97
CA ALA A 103 6.45 -1.46 2.78
C ALA A 103 7.94 -1.56 3.08
N VAL A 104 8.56 -0.40 3.32
CA VAL A 104 9.86 -0.24 3.95
C VAL A 104 9.68 0.40 5.32
N MET A 105 10.61 0.13 6.25
CA MET A 105 10.48 0.57 7.63
C MET A 105 11.83 0.97 8.20
N THR A 106 11.85 2.14 8.81
CA THR A 106 12.91 2.67 9.68
C THR A 106 14.34 2.49 9.18
N PRO A 107 14.72 3.00 8.00
CA PRO A 107 16.12 3.20 7.71
C PRO A 107 16.72 4.11 8.78
N PRO A 108 17.96 3.84 9.24
CA PRO A 108 18.57 4.62 10.34
C PRO A 108 18.83 6.07 9.94
N ASN A 109 19.09 6.33 8.66
CA ASN A 109 19.30 7.64 8.11
C ASN A 109 18.23 7.93 7.04
N ARG A 110 17.97 9.21 6.79
CA ARG A 110 17.09 9.62 5.69
C ARG A 110 17.66 9.11 4.36
N GLN A 111 16.84 8.37 3.65
CA GLN A 111 17.07 7.92 2.29
C GLN A 111 15.96 8.47 1.40
N VAL A 112 16.20 8.51 0.10
CA VAL A 112 15.24 9.01 -0.87
C VAL A 112 14.95 7.97 -1.96
N THR A 113 13.76 8.08 -2.53
CA THR A 113 13.35 7.32 -3.72
C THR A 113 14.08 7.84 -4.95
N ALA A 114 13.93 7.15 -6.08
CA ALA A 114 14.43 7.62 -7.37
C ALA A 114 13.88 9.03 -7.74
N ASP A 115 12.69 9.34 -7.24
CA ASP A 115 11.98 10.60 -7.52
C ASP A 115 12.26 11.68 -6.46
N GLY A 116 13.19 11.44 -5.50
CA GLY A 116 13.62 12.40 -4.48
C GLY A 116 12.74 12.48 -3.22
N PHE A 117 11.74 11.62 -3.06
CA PHE A 117 10.91 11.57 -1.85
C PHE A 117 11.59 10.80 -0.71
N GLU A 118 11.26 11.16 0.55
CA GLU A 118 11.67 10.33 1.69
C GLU A 118 11.23 8.88 1.46
N LEU A 119 12.14 7.94 1.68
CA LEU A 119 12.01 6.57 1.22
C LEU A 119 10.72 5.89 1.73
N GLN A 120 10.33 6.10 2.99
CA GLN A 120 9.14 5.47 3.55
C GLN A 120 7.86 6.15 3.05
N PHE A 121 7.83 7.48 2.98
CA PHE A 121 6.69 8.21 2.44
C PHE A 121 6.52 7.91 0.95
N GLY A 122 7.60 7.93 0.18
CA GLY A 122 7.60 7.62 -1.24
C GLY A 122 7.13 6.19 -1.53
N THR A 123 7.76 5.19 -0.88
CA THR A 123 7.47 3.78 -1.14
C THR A 123 6.13 3.33 -0.56
N ASN A 124 5.85 3.66 0.72
CA ASN A 124 4.69 3.12 1.41
C ASN A 124 3.40 3.81 0.98
N HIS A 125 3.46 5.09 0.59
CA HIS A 125 2.30 5.90 0.24
C HIS A 125 2.29 6.32 -1.23
N LEU A 126 3.23 7.17 -1.69
CA LEU A 126 3.17 7.76 -3.04
C LEU A 126 3.23 6.72 -4.15
N GLY A 127 4.07 5.70 -4.01
CA GLY A 127 4.15 4.60 -4.99
C GLY A 127 2.85 3.82 -5.11
N HIS A 128 2.15 3.55 -3.99
CA HIS A 128 0.84 2.90 -4.03
C HIS A 128 -0.27 3.83 -4.53
N PHE A 129 -0.22 5.12 -4.19
CA PHE A 129 -1.13 6.13 -4.74
C PHE A 129 -1.03 6.16 -6.26
N ALA A 130 0.19 6.25 -6.79
CA ALA A 130 0.46 6.26 -8.21
C ALA A 130 0.02 4.95 -8.88
N LEU A 131 0.25 3.79 -8.24
CA LEU A 131 -0.19 2.49 -8.74
C LEU A 131 -1.71 2.43 -8.89
N VAL A 132 -2.45 2.83 -7.84
CA VAL A 132 -3.92 2.86 -7.90
C VAL A 132 -4.40 3.77 -9.01
N GLY A 133 -3.79 4.95 -9.17
CA GLY A 133 -4.13 5.87 -10.26
C GLY A 133 -3.87 5.27 -11.64
N ALA A 134 -2.71 4.63 -11.83
CA ALA A 134 -2.32 4.02 -13.09
C ALA A 134 -3.26 2.89 -13.54
N ILE A 135 -3.73 2.06 -12.60
CA ILE A 135 -4.61 0.90 -12.92
C ILE A 135 -6.08 1.15 -12.57
N LEU A 136 -6.48 2.40 -12.31
CA LEU A 136 -7.85 2.76 -11.92
C LEU A 136 -8.92 2.22 -12.88
N PRO A 137 -8.75 2.26 -14.22
CA PRO A 137 -9.73 1.69 -15.15
C PRO A 137 -9.99 0.20 -14.90
N LEU A 138 -8.94 -0.59 -14.61
CA LEU A 138 -9.06 -2.03 -14.35
C LEU A 138 -9.71 -2.32 -13.00
N LEU A 139 -9.42 -1.48 -11.98
CA LEU A 139 -10.07 -1.57 -10.68
C LEU A 139 -11.57 -1.26 -10.78
N ARG A 140 -11.95 -0.27 -11.59
CA ARG A 140 -13.35 0.06 -11.83
C ARG A 140 -14.06 -1.06 -12.60
N ALA A 141 -13.43 -1.58 -13.64
CA ALA A 141 -13.97 -2.70 -14.44
C ALA A 141 -14.19 -3.95 -13.57
N GLY A 142 -13.27 -4.24 -12.65
CA GLY A 142 -13.38 -5.36 -11.71
C GLY A 142 -14.29 -5.08 -10.51
N ARG A 143 -14.81 -3.86 -10.33
CA ARG A 143 -15.48 -3.41 -9.10
C ARG A 143 -14.65 -3.79 -7.88
N ALA A 144 -13.38 -3.40 -7.91
CA ALA A 144 -12.33 -3.92 -7.06
C ALA A 144 -12.56 -3.64 -5.59
N ARG A 145 -12.08 -4.58 -4.77
CA ARG A 145 -11.81 -4.33 -3.37
C ARG A 145 -10.34 -4.00 -3.19
N VAL A 146 -10.05 -2.79 -2.72
CA VAL A 146 -8.71 -2.29 -2.45
C VAL A 146 -8.46 -2.32 -0.95
N THR A 147 -7.46 -3.07 -0.49
CA THR A 147 -7.08 -3.15 0.92
C THR A 147 -5.68 -2.58 1.10
N SER A 148 -5.58 -1.48 1.86
CA SER A 148 -4.30 -0.85 2.18
C SER A 148 -3.80 -1.30 3.55
N GLN A 149 -2.62 -1.96 3.58
CA GLN A 149 -2.05 -2.49 4.81
C GLN A 149 -1.27 -1.42 5.57
N VAL A 150 -1.92 -0.81 6.54
CA VAL A 150 -1.35 0.16 7.47
C VAL A 150 -0.52 -0.54 8.57
N SER A 151 -0.31 0.12 9.68
CA SER A 151 0.41 -0.41 10.84
C SER A 151 -0.21 0.09 12.12
N ILE A 152 0.04 -0.61 13.22
CA ILE A 152 -0.22 -0.11 14.57
C ILE A 152 0.53 1.21 14.86
N ALA A 153 1.61 1.49 14.12
CA ALA A 153 2.33 2.76 14.17
C ALA A 153 1.47 3.96 13.75
N ALA A 154 0.41 3.75 12.95
CA ALA A 154 -0.53 4.80 12.58
C ALA A 154 -1.47 5.24 13.72
N ARG A 155 -1.40 4.63 14.90
CA ARG A 155 -2.20 5.05 16.08
C ARG A 155 -1.76 6.38 16.64
N ARG A 156 -0.49 6.75 16.46
CA ARG A 156 0.14 7.93 17.05
C ARG A 156 0.92 8.68 15.98
N GLY A 157 1.00 10.00 16.15
CA GLY A 157 1.66 10.88 15.22
C GLY A 157 0.65 11.69 14.39
N SER A 158 1.15 12.39 13.41
CA SER A 158 0.39 13.23 12.48
C SER A 158 1.16 13.38 11.18
N ILE A 159 0.52 13.97 10.18
CA ILE A 159 1.20 14.41 8.96
C ILE A 159 1.95 15.71 9.27
N ASN A 160 3.25 15.73 9.01
CA ASN A 160 4.05 16.95 9.08
C ASN A 160 3.92 17.74 7.78
N TRP A 161 2.88 18.55 7.69
CA TRP A 161 2.58 19.33 6.49
C TRP A 161 3.66 20.32 6.09
N SER A 162 4.49 20.76 7.03
CA SER A 162 5.61 21.69 6.76
C SER A 162 6.87 20.99 6.26
N ASP A 163 6.95 19.65 6.41
CA ASP A 163 8.13 18.87 6.05
C ASP A 163 7.73 17.40 5.77
N LEU A 164 6.88 17.19 4.75
CA LEU A 164 6.43 15.86 4.33
C LEU A 164 7.60 14.93 3.99
N ASN A 165 8.66 15.51 3.49
CA ASN A 165 9.84 14.81 2.96
C ASN A 165 10.93 14.61 4.01
N GLY A 166 10.73 15.08 5.26
CA GLY A 166 11.70 14.94 6.37
C GLY A 166 13.07 15.57 6.10
N GLU A 167 13.11 16.70 5.39
CA GLU A 167 14.35 17.36 4.98
C GLU A 167 14.98 18.19 6.11
N ARG A 168 14.14 18.75 6.98
CA ARG A 168 14.60 19.58 8.10
C ARG A 168 14.97 18.73 9.31
N SER A 169 14.25 17.65 9.53
CA SER A 169 14.45 16.75 10.67
C SER A 169 13.97 15.36 10.32
N TYR A 170 14.82 14.36 10.52
CA TYR A 170 14.50 12.96 10.27
C TYR A 170 14.56 12.11 11.52
N ASP A 171 13.50 11.39 11.76
CA ASP A 171 13.42 10.26 12.68
C ASP A 171 12.72 9.10 11.98
N GLY A 172 13.40 7.97 11.84
CA GLY A 172 12.91 6.83 11.04
C GLY A 172 11.55 6.29 11.51
N MET A 173 11.25 6.34 12.82
CA MET A 173 9.96 5.85 13.34
C MET A 173 8.84 6.88 13.11
N ARG A 174 9.12 8.17 13.24
CA ARG A 174 8.16 9.24 12.91
C ARG A 174 7.83 9.21 11.43
N ALA A 175 8.83 9.10 10.56
CA ALA A 175 8.64 8.98 9.11
C ALA A 175 7.83 7.73 8.76
N TYR A 176 8.09 6.59 9.42
CA TYR A 176 7.28 5.39 9.27
C TYR A 176 5.83 5.61 9.70
N SER A 177 5.60 6.18 10.88
CA SER A 177 4.24 6.47 11.37
C SER A 177 3.51 7.42 10.42
N GLN A 178 4.16 8.50 9.97
CA GLN A 178 3.61 9.43 8.98
C GLN A 178 3.25 8.72 7.67
N SER A 179 4.14 7.88 7.13
CA SER A 179 3.87 7.15 5.88
C SER A 179 2.67 6.22 6.02
N LYS A 180 2.46 5.61 7.20
CA LYS A 180 1.33 4.72 7.46
C LYS A 180 0.02 5.46 7.76
N ILE A 181 0.09 6.66 8.34
CA ILE A 181 -1.06 7.57 8.46
C ILE A 181 -1.47 8.05 7.07
N ALA A 182 -0.53 8.54 6.27
CA ALA A 182 -0.78 8.97 4.89
C ALA A 182 -1.42 7.86 4.07
N PHE A 183 -0.90 6.65 4.17
CA PHE A 183 -1.42 5.49 3.48
C PHE A 183 -2.84 5.09 3.93
N GLY A 184 -3.16 5.26 5.20
CA GLY A 184 -4.50 5.04 5.72
C GLY A 184 -5.49 6.11 5.26
N LEU A 185 -5.12 7.39 5.34
CA LEU A 185 -5.93 8.51 4.84
C LEU A 185 -6.22 8.37 3.34
N PHE A 186 -5.22 8.00 2.54
CA PHE A 186 -5.40 7.67 1.13
C PHE A 186 -6.45 6.58 0.90
N GLY A 187 -6.38 5.47 1.65
CA GLY A 187 -7.32 4.37 1.48
C GLY A 187 -8.77 4.77 1.83
N LEU A 188 -8.96 5.61 2.84
CA LEU A 188 -10.28 6.13 3.24
C LEU A 188 -10.82 7.13 2.20
N GLU A 189 -9.98 8.01 1.70
CA GLU A 189 -10.34 8.98 0.67
C GLU A 189 -10.66 8.30 -0.67
N LEU A 190 -9.96 7.21 -1.01
CA LEU A 190 -10.28 6.41 -2.19
C LEU A 190 -11.70 5.83 -2.10
N ASP A 191 -12.12 5.33 -0.93
CA ASP A 191 -13.48 4.81 -0.72
C ASP A 191 -14.52 5.92 -0.87
N ARG A 192 -14.28 7.07 -0.26
CA ARG A 192 -15.16 8.24 -0.34
C ARG A 192 -15.34 8.70 -1.79
N ARG A 193 -14.23 8.93 -2.51
CA ARG A 193 -14.25 9.36 -3.92
C ARG A 193 -14.86 8.31 -4.84
N SER A 194 -14.61 7.04 -4.58
CA SER A 194 -15.24 5.95 -5.33
C SER A 194 -16.76 5.95 -5.15
N SER A 195 -17.24 6.16 -3.93
CA SER A 195 -18.67 6.22 -3.61
C SER A 195 -19.34 7.41 -4.29
N GLU A 196 -18.75 8.60 -4.19
CA GLU A 196 -19.26 9.83 -4.81
C GLU A 196 -19.21 9.79 -6.35
N GLY A 197 -18.11 9.25 -6.90
CA GLY A 197 -17.89 9.17 -8.33
C GLY A 197 -18.51 7.95 -9.02
N GLY A 198 -19.18 7.06 -8.27
CA GLY A 198 -19.77 5.84 -8.81
C GLY A 198 -18.74 4.88 -9.42
N TRP A 199 -17.50 4.82 -8.88
CA TRP A 199 -16.44 4.00 -9.48
C TRP A 199 -16.63 2.49 -9.23
N GLY A 200 -17.45 2.13 -8.25
CA GLY A 200 -17.71 0.75 -7.87
C GLY A 200 -16.57 0.09 -7.08
N ILE A 201 -15.54 0.84 -6.72
CA ILE A 201 -14.43 0.37 -5.90
C ILE A 201 -14.82 0.48 -4.42
N THR A 202 -14.52 -0.56 -3.63
CA THR A 202 -14.59 -0.52 -2.18
C THR A 202 -13.18 -0.49 -1.63
N SER A 203 -12.84 0.54 -0.84
CA SER A 203 -11.50 0.66 -0.23
C SER A 203 -11.57 0.58 1.28
N ASN A 204 -10.69 -0.23 1.88
CA ASN A 204 -10.59 -0.44 3.31
C ASN A 204 -9.14 -0.59 3.77
N LEU A 205 -8.97 -0.65 5.08
CA LEU A 205 -7.68 -0.72 5.72
C LEU A 205 -7.50 -2.03 6.47
N SER A 206 -6.28 -2.53 6.50
CA SER A 206 -5.90 -3.63 7.40
C SER A 206 -4.63 -3.29 8.15
N HIS A 207 -4.44 -3.91 9.32
CA HIS A 207 -3.13 -3.94 9.96
C HIS A 207 -2.83 -5.33 10.53
N PRO A 208 -1.57 -5.79 10.45
CA PRO A 208 -1.20 -7.17 10.78
C PRO A 208 -1.07 -7.44 12.28
N GLY A 209 -1.23 -6.42 13.12
CA GLY A 209 -0.80 -6.48 14.52
C GLY A 209 0.71 -6.41 14.64
N VAL A 210 1.26 -7.19 15.58
CA VAL A 210 2.70 -7.35 15.79
C VAL A 210 3.06 -8.81 15.56
N ALA A 211 3.95 -9.06 14.61
CA ALA A 211 4.43 -10.40 14.29
C ALA A 211 5.91 -10.34 13.87
N PRO A 212 6.70 -11.40 14.06
CA PRO A 212 8.10 -11.45 13.70
C PRO A 212 8.29 -11.60 12.19
N THR A 213 8.00 -10.55 11.45
CA THR A 213 8.08 -10.52 9.99
C THR A 213 9.46 -10.12 9.49
N SER A 214 9.71 -10.31 8.19
CA SER A 214 10.92 -9.86 7.49
C SER A 214 11.10 -8.33 7.54
N LEU A 215 10.05 -7.57 7.78
CA LEU A 215 10.12 -6.11 7.94
C LEU A 215 11.00 -5.68 9.14
N LEU A 216 11.05 -6.51 10.19
CA LEU A 216 11.88 -6.31 11.39
C LEU A 216 13.26 -6.99 11.30
N ALA A 217 13.55 -7.72 10.23
CA ALA A 217 14.82 -8.38 10.00
C ALA A 217 15.94 -7.36 9.68
N ALA A 218 17.18 -7.85 9.67
CA ALA A 218 18.28 -7.10 9.07
C ALA A 218 17.97 -6.78 7.60
N ARG A 219 18.26 -5.56 7.20
CA ARG A 219 18.07 -5.03 5.86
C ARG A 219 19.27 -4.16 5.49
N PRO A 220 20.39 -4.77 5.06
CA PRO A 220 21.60 -4.03 4.71
C PRO A 220 21.35 -2.98 3.62
N GLU A 221 20.44 -3.27 2.70
CA GLU A 221 20.02 -2.34 1.64
C GLU A 221 19.33 -1.06 2.16
N LEU A 222 18.88 -1.08 3.42
CA LEU A 222 18.33 0.09 4.11
C LEU A 222 19.30 0.65 5.16
N GLY A 223 20.57 0.18 5.20
CA GLY A 223 21.56 0.55 6.20
C GLY A 223 21.32 -0.09 7.59
N ARG A 224 20.44 -1.10 7.68
CA ARG A 224 20.12 -1.82 8.91
C ARG A 224 20.76 -3.20 8.88
N GLU A 225 22.01 -3.27 9.30
CA GLU A 225 22.84 -4.50 9.29
C GLU A 225 22.38 -5.56 10.28
N GLN A 226 21.76 -5.13 11.39
CA GLN A 226 21.32 -6.04 12.44
C GLN A 226 19.78 -6.03 12.55
N GLN A 227 19.23 -7.17 12.96
CA GLN A 227 17.83 -7.23 13.34
C GLN A 227 17.58 -6.40 14.60
N THR A 228 16.41 -5.77 14.68
CA THR A 228 16.03 -4.98 15.84
C THR A 228 15.95 -5.86 17.09
N GLY A 229 16.39 -5.36 18.25
CA GLY A 229 16.27 -6.09 19.52
C GLY A 229 14.82 -6.50 19.83
N ALA A 230 13.85 -5.65 19.44
CA ALA A 230 12.43 -5.92 19.53
C ALA A 230 12.02 -7.20 18.76
N ARG A 231 12.65 -7.51 17.62
CA ARG A 231 12.32 -8.71 16.84
C ARG A 231 12.55 -9.99 17.62
N ARG A 232 13.64 -10.09 18.41
CA ARG A 232 13.93 -11.28 19.24
C ARG A 232 12.86 -11.50 20.30
N ILE A 233 12.41 -10.43 20.93
CA ILE A 233 11.36 -10.48 21.96
C ILE A 233 10.03 -10.87 21.31
N ILE A 234 9.67 -10.24 20.19
CA ILE A 234 8.46 -10.54 19.42
C ILE A 234 8.47 -12.00 18.95
N GLN A 235 9.61 -12.52 18.46
CA GLN A 235 9.77 -13.91 18.06
C GLN A 235 9.51 -14.84 19.25
N ALA A 236 10.15 -14.61 20.39
CA ALA A 236 9.98 -15.44 21.59
C ALA A 236 8.53 -15.44 22.12
N LEU A 237 7.82 -14.31 22.05
CA LEU A 237 6.41 -14.22 22.40
C LEU A 237 5.53 -14.93 21.37
N SER A 238 5.82 -14.77 20.08
CA SER A 238 5.11 -15.42 18.98
C SER A 238 5.25 -16.94 19.07
N ASP A 239 6.45 -17.47 19.34
CA ASP A 239 6.71 -18.90 19.46
C ASP A 239 5.95 -19.53 20.63
N ARG A 240 5.77 -18.76 21.71
CA ARG A 240 4.98 -19.17 22.88
C ARG A 240 3.48 -18.94 22.71
N GLY A 241 3.02 -18.27 21.62
CA GLY A 241 1.63 -17.92 21.39
C GLY A 241 1.07 -16.88 22.36
N ILE A 242 1.96 -16.04 22.92
CA ILE A 242 1.61 -15.03 23.91
C ILE A 242 1.44 -13.68 23.22
N LEU A 243 0.28 -13.07 23.34
CA LEU A 243 -0.08 -11.69 22.98
C LEU A 243 0.05 -11.34 21.48
N VAL A 244 1.16 -11.66 20.84
CA VAL A 244 1.49 -11.26 19.47
C VAL A 244 1.05 -12.30 18.44
N GLY A 245 0.90 -11.87 17.17
CA GLY A 245 0.59 -12.74 16.05
C GLY A 245 1.79 -13.58 15.60
N THR A 246 1.49 -14.51 14.71
CA THR A 246 2.50 -15.27 13.94
C THR A 246 2.56 -14.73 12.51
N PRO A 247 3.58 -15.04 11.71
CA PRO A 247 3.58 -14.69 10.29
C PRO A 247 2.31 -15.16 9.55
N ARG A 248 1.76 -16.33 9.93
CA ARG A 248 0.51 -16.87 9.38
C ARG A 248 -0.71 -16.02 9.75
N THR A 249 -0.86 -15.64 11.01
CA THR A 249 -2.04 -14.89 11.47
C THR A 249 -2.00 -13.41 11.09
N ALA A 250 -0.81 -12.86 10.84
CA ALA A 250 -0.62 -11.45 10.46
C ALA A 250 -1.27 -11.08 9.12
N GLY A 251 -1.43 -12.03 8.21
CA GLY A 251 -2.13 -11.83 6.92
C GLY A 251 -3.66 -11.90 7.00
N LEU A 252 -4.20 -12.45 8.09
CA LEU A 252 -5.65 -12.71 8.20
C LEU A 252 -6.51 -11.44 8.17
N PRO A 253 -6.12 -10.31 8.80
CA PRO A 253 -6.90 -9.07 8.68
C PRO A 253 -7.00 -8.56 7.25
N ALA A 254 -5.92 -8.63 6.47
CA ALA A 254 -5.94 -8.21 5.07
C ALA A 254 -6.79 -9.16 4.21
N LEU A 255 -6.73 -10.47 4.44
CA LEU A 255 -7.60 -11.44 3.78
C LEU A 255 -9.07 -11.21 4.14
N LEU A 256 -9.40 -10.99 5.42
CA LEU A 256 -10.76 -10.67 5.85
C LEU A 256 -11.28 -9.41 5.15
N ALA A 257 -10.48 -8.32 5.18
CA ALA A 257 -10.80 -7.05 4.55
C ALA A 257 -11.01 -7.18 3.03
N ALA A 258 -10.18 -7.99 2.37
CA ALA A 258 -10.21 -8.15 0.91
C ALA A 258 -11.26 -9.14 0.41
N THR A 259 -11.67 -10.14 1.20
CA THR A 259 -12.46 -11.28 0.67
C THR A 259 -13.77 -11.54 1.38
N SER A 260 -13.96 -11.09 2.63
CA SER A 260 -15.23 -11.32 3.33
C SER A 260 -16.39 -10.60 2.63
N PRO A 261 -17.53 -11.25 2.40
CA PRO A 261 -18.72 -10.60 1.88
C PRO A 261 -19.23 -9.47 2.81
N ASP A 262 -18.98 -9.58 4.11
CA ASP A 262 -19.41 -8.59 5.11
C ASP A 262 -18.41 -7.41 5.27
N ALA A 263 -17.23 -7.48 4.64
CA ALA A 263 -16.26 -6.42 4.72
C ALA A 263 -16.73 -5.18 3.95
N ARG A 264 -16.66 -4.01 4.62
CA ARG A 264 -17.15 -2.74 4.11
C ARG A 264 -16.00 -1.78 3.82
N GLY A 265 -16.28 -0.80 2.96
CA GLY A 265 -15.39 0.33 2.72
C GLY A 265 -15.23 1.23 3.94
N SER A 266 -14.18 2.05 3.94
CA SER A 266 -13.83 2.98 5.02
C SER A 266 -13.70 2.35 6.41
N ARG A 267 -13.37 1.04 6.47
CA ARG A 267 -13.19 0.30 7.73
C ARG A 267 -11.75 -0.14 7.91
N LEU A 268 -11.37 -0.32 9.17
CA LEU A 268 -10.08 -0.87 9.57
C LEU A 268 -10.28 -2.29 10.12
N TYR A 269 -9.49 -3.23 9.61
CA TYR A 269 -9.49 -4.61 10.06
C TYR A 269 -8.15 -4.95 10.71
N GLY A 270 -8.18 -5.61 11.85
CA GLY A 270 -6.96 -5.96 12.60
C GLY A 270 -7.20 -7.07 13.59
N PRO A 271 -6.15 -7.52 14.31
CA PRO A 271 -6.32 -8.54 15.35
C PRO A 271 -7.13 -8.01 16.54
N SER A 272 -8.05 -8.83 17.06
CA SER A 272 -8.99 -8.46 18.15
C SER A 272 -8.47 -8.72 19.56
N GLY A 273 -7.26 -9.25 19.73
CA GLY A 273 -6.68 -9.50 21.04
C GLY A 273 -6.22 -8.22 21.76
N PRO A 274 -5.71 -8.36 23.00
CA PRO A 274 -5.28 -7.21 23.80
C PRO A 274 -4.33 -6.29 23.05
N GLY A 275 -4.59 -4.98 23.08
CA GLY A 275 -3.81 -3.98 22.37
C GLY A 275 -3.86 -4.09 20.84
N ASN A 276 -4.64 -5.00 20.28
CA ASN A 276 -4.72 -5.34 18.85
C ASN A 276 -3.37 -5.78 18.26
N VAL A 277 -2.52 -6.42 19.07
CA VAL A 277 -1.20 -6.88 18.65
C VAL A 277 -1.21 -8.31 18.10
N GLY A 278 -2.24 -9.10 18.43
CA GLY A 278 -2.49 -10.46 17.97
C GLY A 278 -3.94 -10.86 18.19
N GLY A 279 -4.33 -12.08 17.81
CA GLY A 279 -5.70 -12.59 17.95
C GLY A 279 -6.41 -12.80 16.61
N ALA A 280 -7.71 -13.10 16.66
CA ALA A 280 -8.53 -13.29 15.46
C ALA A 280 -8.74 -11.94 14.74
N PRO A 281 -8.83 -11.95 13.40
CA PRO A 281 -9.10 -10.73 12.66
C PRO A 281 -10.54 -10.25 12.88
N ALA A 282 -10.72 -8.94 13.03
CA ALA A 282 -12.02 -8.31 13.18
C ALA A 282 -11.99 -6.86 12.73
N GLU A 283 -13.16 -6.28 12.48
CA GLU A 283 -13.32 -4.83 12.29
C GLU A 283 -12.93 -4.09 13.57
N GLN A 284 -12.28 -2.94 13.41
CA GLN A 284 -11.79 -2.10 14.49
C GLN A 284 -12.20 -0.64 14.30
N LYS A 285 -12.14 0.12 15.39
CA LYS A 285 -12.29 1.58 15.31
C LYS A 285 -11.07 2.17 14.58
N LEU A 286 -11.34 3.15 13.70
CA LEU A 286 -10.27 3.92 13.07
C LEU A 286 -9.41 4.60 14.14
N TYR A 287 -8.11 4.59 13.91
CA TYR A 287 -7.15 5.33 14.74
C TYR A 287 -7.41 6.83 14.66
N ALA A 288 -7.13 7.56 15.74
CA ALA A 288 -7.41 8.98 15.79
C ALA A 288 -6.83 9.78 14.60
N PRO A 289 -5.57 9.57 14.18
CA PRO A 289 -5.01 10.28 13.02
C PRO A 289 -5.69 9.96 11.69
N LEU A 290 -6.45 8.88 11.59
CA LEU A 290 -7.13 8.45 10.36
C LEU A 290 -8.58 8.99 10.25
N ARG A 291 -9.02 9.83 11.19
CA ARG A 291 -10.40 10.31 11.22
C ARG A 291 -10.59 11.68 10.58
N SER A 292 -9.51 12.37 10.24
CA SER A 292 -9.55 13.70 9.63
C SER A 292 -9.84 13.56 8.14
N THR A 293 -11.03 13.93 7.71
CA THR A 293 -11.39 14.03 6.29
C THR A 293 -10.64 15.17 5.60
N GLU A 294 -10.41 16.28 6.31
CA GLU A 294 -9.63 17.41 5.81
C GLU A 294 -8.19 16.99 5.50
N ASP A 295 -7.53 16.26 6.41
CA ASP A 295 -6.19 15.73 6.13
C ASP A 295 -6.19 14.72 4.98
N ALA A 296 -7.26 13.92 4.83
CA ALA A 296 -7.36 12.94 3.74
C ALA A 296 -7.48 13.64 2.38
N GLU A 297 -8.32 14.66 2.26
CA GLU A 297 -8.47 15.48 1.04
C GLU A 297 -7.16 16.22 0.71
N ARG A 298 -6.59 16.91 1.70
CA ARG A 298 -5.32 17.63 1.54
C ARG A 298 -4.18 16.72 1.11
N LEU A 299 -4.12 15.50 1.69
CA LEU A 299 -3.12 14.52 1.34
C LEU A 299 -3.30 13.99 -0.09
N TRP A 300 -4.54 13.75 -0.50
CA TRP A 300 -4.85 13.35 -1.88
C TRP A 300 -4.32 14.37 -2.88
N GLU A 301 -4.67 15.64 -2.71
CA GLU A 301 -4.19 16.73 -3.57
C GLU A 301 -2.65 16.86 -3.55
N ALA A 302 -2.04 16.72 -2.37
CA ALA A 302 -0.59 16.72 -2.26
C ALA A 302 0.03 15.54 -3.01
N SER A 303 -0.59 14.35 -2.94
CA SER A 303 -0.11 13.16 -3.63
C SER A 303 -0.24 13.30 -5.14
N GLU A 304 -1.34 13.86 -5.66
CA GLU A 304 -1.50 14.17 -7.08
C GLU A 304 -0.41 15.12 -7.56
N ARG A 305 -0.15 16.20 -6.83
CA ARG A 305 0.92 17.16 -7.17
C ARG A 305 2.32 16.52 -7.15
N LEU A 306 2.61 15.71 -6.13
CA LEU A 306 3.94 15.10 -5.96
C LEU A 306 4.19 13.99 -6.98
N THR A 307 3.20 13.21 -7.32
CA THR A 307 3.35 12.07 -8.26
C THR A 307 3.07 12.45 -9.70
N GLY A 308 2.42 13.58 -9.96
CA GLY A 308 1.90 13.94 -11.28
C GLY A 308 0.74 13.06 -11.75
N VAL A 309 0.21 12.18 -10.89
CA VAL A 309 -0.88 11.24 -11.23
C VAL A 309 -2.21 11.81 -10.73
N VAL A 310 -3.12 12.11 -11.64
CA VAL A 310 -4.48 12.56 -11.31
C VAL A 310 -5.40 11.34 -11.27
N VAL A 311 -5.95 11.04 -10.10
CA VAL A 311 -6.78 9.86 -9.87
C VAL A 311 -8.26 10.21 -10.04
N GLY A 312 -8.90 9.65 -11.05
CA GLY A 312 -10.33 9.82 -11.28
C GLY A 312 -10.71 10.93 -12.27
N ALA A 313 -9.76 11.61 -12.90
CA ALA A 313 -10.07 12.46 -14.03
C ALA A 313 -10.62 11.60 -15.18
N SER A 314 -11.87 11.83 -15.55
CA SER A 314 -12.41 11.27 -16.80
C SER A 314 -11.54 11.81 -17.93
N LYS A 315 -10.95 10.93 -18.76
CA LYS A 315 -10.44 11.37 -20.06
C LYS A 315 -11.64 11.95 -20.80
N ALA A 316 -11.72 13.27 -20.87
CA ALA A 316 -12.66 13.91 -21.77
C ALA A 316 -12.43 13.32 -23.15
N GLN A 317 -13.44 12.66 -23.69
CA GLN A 317 -13.43 12.19 -25.07
C GLN A 317 -13.11 13.41 -25.92
N GLY A 318 -11.98 13.34 -26.63
CA GLY A 318 -11.55 14.39 -27.52
C GLY A 318 -12.60 14.61 -28.62
N HIS A 319 -13.44 15.61 -28.45
CA HIS A 319 -14.14 16.25 -29.53
C HIS A 319 -13.18 17.27 -30.12
N SER A 320 -12.57 16.91 -31.22
CA SER A 320 -11.92 17.82 -32.14
C SER A 320 -12.95 18.84 -32.66
N SER A 321 -12.76 20.09 -32.29
CA SER A 321 -13.37 21.23 -33.01
C SER A 321 -12.26 22.15 -33.50
N PRO A 322 -12.37 22.64 -34.73
CA PRO A 322 -11.28 23.34 -35.39
C PRO A 322 -11.31 24.84 -35.13
N GLY A 323 -10.13 25.44 -34.94
CA GLY A 323 -9.80 26.78 -35.41
C GLY A 323 -10.19 27.97 -34.54
N GLY A 324 -9.19 28.53 -33.84
CA GLY A 324 -9.18 29.91 -33.35
C GLY A 324 -7.77 30.31 -32.84
N PRO A 325 -7.35 31.58 -32.94
CA PRO A 325 -5.99 31.95 -33.23
C PRO A 325 -5.00 31.94 -32.06
N ARG A 326 -3.74 31.76 -32.41
CA ARG A 326 -2.56 31.71 -31.54
C ARG A 326 -2.38 33.01 -30.73
N GLY A 327 -2.43 32.91 -29.39
CA GLY A 327 -1.92 33.88 -28.46
C GLY A 327 -0.59 33.39 -27.89
N SER A 328 0.47 34.15 -28.11
CA SER A 328 1.83 33.90 -27.62
C SER A 328 1.91 34.09 -26.11
N GLY A 329 1.90 33.02 -25.33
CA GLY A 329 2.25 33.02 -23.91
C GLY A 329 3.65 32.44 -23.73
N ARG A 330 4.57 33.22 -23.20
CA ARG A 330 5.96 32.84 -22.96
C ARG A 330 6.04 31.80 -21.87
N ASP A 331 6.64 30.64 -22.20
CA ASP A 331 7.06 29.64 -21.22
C ASP A 331 8.04 30.23 -20.23
N VAL A 332 7.70 30.23 -18.94
CA VAL A 332 8.62 30.58 -17.86
C VAL A 332 9.35 29.31 -17.46
N PRO A 333 10.68 29.22 -17.56
CA PRO A 333 11.42 28.05 -17.18
C PRO A 333 11.25 27.73 -15.68
N LEU A 334 11.12 26.47 -15.35
CA LEU A 334 10.95 25.92 -13.99
C LEU A 334 11.98 26.44 -12.98
N ALA A 335 13.18 26.78 -13.45
CA ALA A 335 14.26 27.39 -12.65
C ALA A 335 13.92 28.79 -12.09
N ASP A 336 13.05 29.55 -12.75
CA ASP A 336 12.67 30.90 -12.29
C ASP A 336 11.52 30.84 -11.25
N LEU A 337 10.70 29.79 -11.27
CA LEU A 337 9.70 29.55 -10.25
C LEU A 337 10.36 29.17 -8.92
N ILE A 338 11.43 28.37 -8.95
CA ILE A 338 12.22 27.99 -7.77
C ILE A 338 12.91 29.20 -7.14
N ARG A 339 13.40 30.15 -7.94
CA ARG A 339 14.01 31.39 -7.45
C ARG A 339 13.00 32.38 -6.86
N ALA A 340 11.77 32.40 -7.35
CA ALA A 340 10.72 33.25 -6.80
C ALA A 340 10.28 32.79 -5.40
N ILE A 341 10.23 31.48 -5.16
CA ILE A 341 9.88 30.90 -3.84
C ILE A 341 10.99 31.16 -2.81
N ALA A 342 12.26 31.11 -3.22
CA ALA A 342 13.40 31.39 -2.33
C ALA A 342 13.50 32.87 -1.90
N ARG A 343 12.97 33.83 -2.66
CA ARG A 343 12.96 35.25 -2.30
C ARG A 343 11.82 35.69 -1.39
N SER A 344 10.75 34.89 -1.28
CA SER A 344 9.60 35.20 -0.40
C SER A 344 9.78 34.71 1.04
N ALA A 345 10.86 34.00 1.36
CA ALA A 345 11.16 33.48 2.70
C ALA A 345 12.19 34.34 3.48
N LEU A 346 12.48 35.55 3.02
CA LEU A 346 13.46 36.49 3.63
C LEU A 346 12.87 37.91 3.78
N VAL A 347 11.62 37.98 4.26
CA VAL A 347 11.05 39.22 4.86
C VAL A 347 10.22 38.82 6.08
#